data_79e974659edfab5cf650d0d05a724714
#
_entry.id   79e974659edfab5cf650d0d05a724714
#
_cell.length_a   1.000
_cell.length_b   1.000
_cell.length_c   1.000
_cell.angle_alpha   90.00
_cell.angle_beta   90.00
_cell.angle_gamma   90.00
#
_symmetry.space_group_name_H-M   'P 1'
#
loop_
_entity.id
_entity.type
_entity.pdbx_description
1 polymer ?
#
loop_
_entity_poly.entity_id
_entity_poly.type
_entity_poly.pdbx_seq_one_letter_code
_entity_poly.pdbx_strand_id
1 'polypeptide(L)'
;MHFIFLSIVNEKRLAAGQLCTIKTIDMKIALQTEELAQFILVIFLLRLQPIALTWWLWPIIFLAPDLGMLGYLHSPEVGAVTYNVFHHKLIALLVLGIGCLTQQPVIVLAGLILYGHSSFDRMLGYGLKYPDSFKHTNLGWL
;
A
#
# COMPACT_ATOMS: atom_id res chain seq x y z
N MET A 1 31.76 -33.48 25.35
CA MET A 1 32.16 -32.51 24.29
C MET A 1 31.07 -32.25 23.22
N HIS A 2 30.37 -33.28 22.78
CA HIS A 2 29.32 -33.15 21.73
C HIS A 2 28.10 -32.32 22.14
N PHE A 3 27.64 -32.39 23.38
CA PHE A 3 26.51 -31.69 23.93
C PHE A 3 26.74 -30.16 24.00
N ILE A 4 27.95 -29.73 24.36
CA ILE A 4 28.29 -28.29 24.47
C ILE A 4 28.35 -27.66 23.07
N PHE A 5 28.85 -28.37 22.07
CA PHE A 5 28.89 -27.91 20.68
C PHE A 5 27.50 -27.71 20.11
N LEU A 6 26.57 -28.63 20.35
CA LEU A 6 25.17 -28.53 19.90
C LEU A 6 24.44 -27.36 20.58
N SER A 7 24.70 -27.07 21.85
CA SER A 7 24.09 -25.95 22.56
C SER A 7 24.57 -24.61 21.98
N ILE A 8 25.86 -24.43 21.72
CA ILE A 8 26.43 -23.21 21.11
C ILE A 8 25.90 -22.98 19.70
N VAL A 9 25.76 -24.03 18.89
CA VAL A 9 25.19 -23.93 17.54
C VAL A 9 23.72 -23.53 17.59
N ASN A 10 22.97 -24.04 18.56
CA ASN A 10 21.55 -23.71 18.72
C ASN A 10 21.35 -22.28 19.20
N GLU A 11 22.16 -21.79 20.15
CA GLU A 11 22.15 -20.38 20.59
C GLU A 11 22.46 -19.40 19.45
N LYS A 12 23.47 -19.71 18.62
CA LYS A 12 23.80 -18.87 17.46
C LYS A 12 22.69 -18.85 16.42
N ARG A 13 21.98 -19.96 16.19
CA ARG A 13 20.81 -20.03 15.31
C ARG A 13 19.66 -19.21 15.85
N LEU A 14 19.38 -19.27 17.16
CA LEU A 14 18.32 -18.49 17.80
C LEU A 14 18.63 -16.99 17.74
N ALA A 15 19.87 -16.59 18.05
CA ALA A 15 20.30 -15.20 17.95
C ALA A 15 20.23 -14.66 16.51
N ALA A 16 20.65 -15.44 15.51
CA ALA A 16 20.54 -15.07 14.12
C ALA A 16 19.07 -14.93 13.66
N GLY A 17 18.19 -15.82 14.11
CA GLY A 17 16.75 -15.72 13.87
C GLY A 17 16.13 -14.47 14.51
N GLN A 18 16.48 -14.13 15.73
CA GLN A 18 16.02 -12.93 16.42
C GLN A 18 16.50 -11.65 15.72
N LEU A 19 17.77 -11.58 15.33
CA LEU A 19 18.33 -10.46 14.58
C LEU A 19 17.64 -10.27 13.21
N CYS A 20 17.34 -11.36 12.52
CA CYS A 20 16.60 -11.31 11.25
C CYS A 20 15.18 -10.76 11.45
N THR A 21 14.49 -11.21 12.51
CA THR A 21 13.13 -10.75 12.85
C THR A 21 13.11 -9.27 13.21
N ILE A 22 14.04 -8.80 14.04
CA ILE A 22 14.16 -7.40 14.44
C ILE A 22 14.39 -6.54 13.19
N LYS A 23 15.35 -6.89 12.34
CA LYS A 23 15.65 -6.17 11.11
C LYS A 23 14.44 -6.08 10.15
N THR A 24 13.63 -7.13 10.08
CA THR A 24 12.41 -7.16 9.27
C THR A 24 11.34 -6.24 9.84
N ILE A 25 11.18 -6.18 11.16
CA ILE A 25 10.24 -5.29 11.86
C ILE A 25 10.65 -3.84 11.63
N ASP A 26 11.94 -3.49 11.81
CA ASP A 26 12.45 -2.14 11.58
C ASP A 26 12.21 -1.66 10.14
N MET A 27 12.40 -2.55 9.16
CA MET A 27 12.14 -2.25 7.75
C MET A 27 10.66 -2.01 7.47
N LYS A 28 9.75 -2.80 8.07
CA LYS A 28 8.31 -2.59 7.94
C LYS A 28 7.88 -1.25 8.52
N ILE A 29 8.36 -0.91 9.71
CA ILE A 29 8.05 0.36 10.36
C ILE A 29 8.57 1.54 9.50
N ALA A 30 9.79 1.45 8.97
CA ALA A 30 10.34 2.47 8.09
C ALA A 30 9.45 2.69 6.86
N LEU A 31 9.02 1.62 6.18
CA LEU A 31 8.10 1.70 5.05
C LEU A 31 6.74 2.30 5.43
N GLN A 32 6.16 1.88 6.56
CA GLN A 32 4.87 2.40 7.02
C GLN A 32 4.94 3.90 7.38
N THR A 33 6.04 4.35 7.98
CA THR A 33 6.23 5.78 8.31
C THR A 33 6.45 6.63 7.04
N GLU A 34 7.14 6.10 6.04
CA GLU A 34 7.28 6.75 4.73
C GLU A 34 5.92 6.87 4.02
N GLU A 35 5.12 5.81 4.04
CA GLU A 35 3.77 5.82 3.47
C GLU A 35 2.82 6.77 4.21
N LEU A 36 2.94 6.86 5.55
CA LEU A 36 2.21 7.84 6.34
C LEU A 36 2.56 9.27 5.93
N ALA A 37 3.85 9.57 5.75
CA ALA A 37 4.28 10.90 5.30
C ALA A 37 3.71 11.26 3.91
N GLN A 38 3.72 10.30 2.98
CA GLN A 38 3.11 10.47 1.66
C GLN A 38 1.59 10.68 1.75
N PHE A 39 0.91 9.93 2.60
CA PHE A 39 -0.53 10.09 2.83
C PHE A 39 -0.87 11.49 3.38
N ILE A 40 -0.11 11.98 4.38
CA ILE A 40 -0.28 13.33 4.93
C ILE A 40 -0.07 14.39 3.84
N LEU A 41 0.95 14.23 2.99
CA LEU A 41 1.20 15.13 1.86
C LEU A 41 0.00 15.15 0.91
N VAL A 42 -0.59 14.00 0.59
CA VAL A 42 -1.78 13.93 -0.28
C VAL A 42 -2.97 14.64 0.35
N ILE A 43 -3.22 14.45 1.65
CA ILE A 43 -4.30 15.18 2.35
C ILE A 43 -4.10 16.69 2.24
N PHE A 44 -2.86 17.17 2.40
CA PHE A 44 -2.54 18.58 2.20
C PHE A 44 -2.82 19.03 0.77
N LEU A 45 -2.38 18.28 -0.25
CA LEU A 45 -2.63 18.60 -1.66
C LEU A 45 -4.11 18.58 -2.03
N LEU A 46 -4.89 17.65 -1.46
CA LEU A 46 -6.36 17.58 -1.65
C LEU A 46 -7.05 18.84 -1.11
N ARG A 47 -6.56 19.41 0.00
CA ARG A 47 -7.08 20.67 0.55
C ARG A 47 -6.86 21.88 -0.37
N LEU A 48 -5.86 21.81 -1.23
CA LEU A 48 -5.55 22.89 -2.18
C LEU A 48 -6.36 22.78 -3.47
N GLN A 49 -7.13 21.70 -3.67
CA GLN A 49 -7.92 21.54 -4.89
C GLN A 49 -9.16 22.46 -4.89
N PRO A 50 -9.49 23.10 -6.02
CA PRO A 50 -10.63 24.00 -6.14
C PRO A 50 -11.98 23.28 -6.24
N ILE A 51 -12.07 22.05 -5.74
CA ILE A 51 -13.27 21.20 -5.81
C ILE A 51 -13.97 21.22 -4.46
N ALA A 52 -15.13 21.87 -4.41
CA ALA A 52 -15.99 21.87 -3.24
C ALA A 52 -16.83 20.58 -3.22
N LEU A 53 -16.42 19.62 -2.40
CA LEU A 53 -17.20 18.43 -2.11
C LEU A 53 -17.81 18.54 -0.72
N THR A 54 -19.06 18.06 -0.59
CA THR A 54 -19.69 17.90 0.72
C THR A 54 -18.88 16.85 1.54
N TRP A 55 -18.76 17.08 2.84
CA TRP A 55 -17.88 16.31 3.73
C TRP A 55 -18.12 14.78 3.70
N TRP A 56 -19.35 14.35 3.49
CA TRP A 56 -19.72 12.92 3.43
C TRP A 56 -19.33 12.22 2.11
N LEU A 57 -19.02 12.97 1.05
CA LEU A 57 -18.54 12.41 -0.22
C LEU A 57 -17.08 12.00 -0.15
N TRP A 58 -16.28 12.65 0.70
CA TRP A 58 -14.84 12.36 0.80
C TRP A 58 -14.55 10.88 1.14
N PRO A 59 -15.17 10.26 2.16
CA PRO A 59 -14.96 8.84 2.43
C PRO A 59 -15.34 7.95 1.24
N ILE A 60 -16.45 8.25 0.55
CA ILE A 60 -16.94 7.44 -0.58
C ILE A 60 -15.94 7.48 -1.74
N ILE A 61 -15.49 8.69 -2.11
CA ILE A 61 -14.54 8.87 -3.21
C ILE A 61 -13.16 8.29 -2.83
N PHE A 62 -12.76 8.43 -1.56
CA PHE A 62 -11.51 7.87 -1.08
C PHE A 62 -11.48 6.33 -1.12
N LEU A 63 -12.61 5.68 -0.91
CA LEU A 63 -12.74 4.21 -1.00
C LEU A 63 -13.04 3.72 -2.43
N ALA A 64 -13.21 4.61 -3.41
CA ALA A 64 -13.48 4.21 -4.79
C ALA A 64 -12.43 3.27 -5.40
N PRO A 65 -11.11 3.37 -5.11
CA PRO A 65 -10.12 2.42 -5.62
C PRO A 65 -10.37 0.97 -5.19
N ASP A 66 -11.02 0.74 -4.04
CA ASP A 66 -11.39 -0.60 -3.56
C ASP A 66 -12.44 -1.29 -4.44
N LEU A 67 -13.11 -0.56 -5.33
CA LEU A 67 -13.95 -1.18 -6.36
C LEU A 67 -13.15 -2.15 -7.25
N GLY A 68 -11.82 -1.99 -7.32
CA GLY A 68 -10.94 -2.98 -7.94
C GLY A 68 -11.02 -4.37 -7.32
N MET A 69 -11.44 -4.49 -6.04
CA MET A 69 -11.66 -5.78 -5.39
C MET A 69 -12.84 -6.56 -5.98
N LEU A 70 -13.76 -5.94 -6.71
CA LEU A 70 -14.86 -6.64 -7.37
C LEU A 70 -14.37 -7.71 -8.36
N GLY A 71 -13.13 -7.59 -8.87
CA GLY A 71 -12.51 -8.62 -9.69
C GLY A 71 -12.39 -9.98 -9.00
N TYR A 72 -12.31 -10.01 -7.67
CA TYR A 72 -12.28 -11.26 -6.89
C TYR A 72 -13.60 -12.05 -6.93
N LEU A 73 -14.69 -11.43 -7.34
CA LEU A 73 -15.94 -12.15 -7.60
C LEU A 73 -15.84 -13.09 -8.80
N HIS A 74 -14.89 -12.83 -9.71
CA HIS A 74 -14.64 -13.66 -10.87
C HIS A 74 -13.56 -14.73 -10.59
N SER A 75 -12.35 -14.31 -10.21
CA SER A 75 -11.27 -15.21 -9.80
C SER A 75 -10.20 -14.45 -8.99
N PRO A 76 -9.34 -15.17 -8.21
CA PRO A 76 -8.22 -14.55 -7.52
C PRO A 76 -7.27 -13.79 -8.46
N GLU A 77 -7.00 -14.33 -9.65
CA GLU A 77 -6.11 -13.71 -10.64
C GLU A 77 -6.68 -12.38 -11.16
N VAL A 78 -7.97 -12.37 -11.55
CA VAL A 78 -8.65 -11.15 -12.02
C VAL A 78 -8.73 -10.15 -10.89
N GLY A 79 -9.06 -10.59 -9.67
CA GLY A 79 -9.08 -9.74 -8.48
C GLY A 79 -7.73 -9.09 -8.20
N ALA A 80 -6.63 -9.85 -8.26
CA ALA A 80 -5.28 -9.32 -8.06
C ALA A 80 -4.93 -8.27 -9.13
N VAL A 81 -5.21 -8.54 -10.40
CA VAL A 81 -4.93 -7.59 -11.49
C VAL A 81 -5.73 -6.30 -11.33
N THR A 82 -7.04 -6.40 -11.13
CA THR A 82 -7.90 -5.21 -11.00
C THR A 82 -7.55 -4.40 -9.75
N TYR A 83 -7.35 -5.06 -8.60
CA TYR A 83 -6.88 -4.38 -7.39
C TYR A 83 -5.55 -3.67 -7.64
N ASN A 84 -4.55 -4.36 -8.19
CA ASN A 84 -3.22 -3.81 -8.40
C ASN A 84 -3.23 -2.60 -9.34
N VAL A 85 -4.09 -2.57 -10.37
CA VAL A 85 -4.23 -1.41 -11.27
C VAL A 85 -4.63 -0.16 -10.49
N PHE A 86 -5.63 -0.26 -9.61
CA PHE A 86 -6.09 0.88 -8.82
C PHE A 86 -5.14 1.26 -7.68
N HIS A 87 -4.30 0.33 -7.19
CA HIS A 87 -3.38 0.53 -6.06
C HIS A 87 -1.92 0.71 -6.49
N HIS A 88 -1.64 0.78 -7.80
CA HIS A 88 -0.29 0.99 -8.31
C HIS A 88 0.06 2.48 -8.36
N LYS A 89 1.00 2.93 -7.53
CA LYS A 89 1.39 4.34 -7.42
C LYS A 89 1.85 4.96 -8.75
N LEU A 90 2.49 4.20 -9.63
CA LEU A 90 2.86 4.70 -10.95
C LEU A 90 1.61 5.12 -11.75
N ILE A 91 0.56 4.29 -11.73
CA ILE A 91 -0.71 4.62 -12.41
C ILE A 91 -1.33 5.87 -11.81
N ALA A 92 -1.36 5.97 -10.48
CA ALA A 92 -1.84 7.16 -9.79
C ALA A 92 -1.06 8.43 -10.20
N LEU A 93 0.28 8.34 -10.29
CA LEU A 93 1.14 9.45 -10.72
C LEU A 93 0.94 9.80 -12.20
N LEU A 94 0.70 8.82 -13.07
CA LEU A 94 0.38 9.08 -14.48
C LEU A 94 -0.95 9.83 -14.62
N VAL A 95 -2.00 9.39 -13.89
CA VAL A 95 -3.29 10.07 -13.87
C VAL A 95 -3.14 11.50 -13.33
N LEU A 96 -2.41 11.67 -12.23
CA LEU A 96 -2.11 12.97 -11.65
C LEU A 96 -1.37 13.88 -12.65
N GLY A 97 -0.33 13.36 -13.31
CA GLY A 97 0.44 14.08 -14.32
C GLY A 97 -0.41 14.52 -15.50
N ILE A 98 -1.28 13.65 -16.02
CA ILE A 98 -2.23 13.98 -17.08
C ILE A 98 -3.16 15.10 -16.60
N GLY A 99 -3.72 15.00 -15.40
CA GLY A 99 -4.58 16.02 -14.82
C GLY A 99 -3.90 17.39 -14.71
N CYS A 100 -2.64 17.42 -14.28
CA CYS A 100 -1.85 18.65 -14.20
C CYS A 100 -1.55 19.23 -15.58
N LEU A 101 -1.16 18.41 -16.55
CA LEU A 101 -0.85 18.85 -17.92
C LEU A 101 -2.08 19.36 -18.65
N THR A 102 -3.23 18.74 -18.45
CA THR A 102 -4.50 19.14 -19.07
C THR A 102 -5.26 20.20 -18.26
N GLN A 103 -4.75 20.56 -17.10
CA GLN A 103 -5.39 21.51 -16.17
C GLN A 103 -6.83 21.09 -15.79
N GLN A 104 -7.08 19.79 -15.70
CA GLN A 104 -8.39 19.23 -15.37
C GLN A 104 -8.46 18.85 -13.87
N PRO A 105 -9.13 19.66 -13.02
CA PRO A 105 -9.11 19.46 -11.58
C PRO A 105 -9.72 18.12 -11.14
N VAL A 106 -10.67 17.58 -11.90
CA VAL A 106 -11.27 16.25 -11.60
C VAL A 106 -10.26 15.12 -11.81
N ILE A 107 -9.41 15.23 -12.86
CA ILE A 107 -8.35 14.22 -13.12
C ILE A 107 -7.24 14.36 -12.08
N VAL A 108 -6.88 15.57 -11.68
CA VAL A 108 -5.94 15.81 -10.57
C VAL A 108 -6.46 15.17 -9.27
N LEU A 109 -7.74 15.42 -8.96
CA LEU A 109 -8.39 14.81 -7.80
C LEU A 109 -8.33 13.27 -7.86
N ALA A 110 -8.66 12.66 -8.99
CA ALA A 110 -8.61 11.22 -9.18
C ALA A 110 -7.18 10.67 -8.93
N GLY A 111 -6.16 11.30 -9.50
CA GLY A 111 -4.76 10.90 -9.28
C GLY A 111 -4.33 11.01 -7.82
N LEU A 112 -4.72 12.09 -7.13
CA LEU A 112 -4.44 12.27 -5.70
C LEU A 112 -5.16 11.23 -4.84
N ILE A 113 -6.42 10.91 -5.15
CA ILE A 113 -7.18 9.87 -4.44
C ILE A 113 -6.53 8.49 -4.62
N LEU A 114 -6.20 8.10 -5.86
CA LEU A 114 -5.52 6.83 -6.14
C LEU A 114 -4.19 6.73 -5.39
N TYR A 115 -3.39 7.79 -5.40
CA TYR A 115 -2.11 7.81 -4.72
C TYR A 115 -2.25 7.76 -3.20
N GLY A 116 -3.13 8.59 -2.64
CA GLY A 116 -3.39 8.65 -1.21
C GLY A 116 -3.97 7.36 -0.66
N HIS A 117 -4.92 6.74 -1.37
CA HIS A 117 -5.49 5.45 -1.01
C HIS A 117 -4.42 4.35 -1.02
N SER A 118 -3.58 4.28 -2.06
CA SER A 118 -2.46 3.34 -2.11
C SER A 118 -1.46 3.52 -0.96
N SER A 119 -1.19 4.77 -0.54
CA SER A 119 -0.31 5.05 0.59
C SER A 119 -0.96 4.66 1.91
N PHE A 120 -2.25 4.93 2.07
CA PHE A 120 -3.03 4.52 3.24
C PHE A 120 -3.04 3.00 3.41
N ASP A 121 -3.29 2.26 2.34
CA ASP A 121 -3.25 0.80 2.35
C ASP A 121 -1.88 0.27 2.80
N ARG A 122 -0.80 0.78 2.20
CA ARG A 122 0.55 0.34 2.54
C ARG A 122 0.96 0.72 3.96
N MET A 123 0.51 1.84 4.46
CA MET A 123 0.68 2.23 5.86
C MET A 123 0.05 1.20 6.81
N LEU A 124 -1.10 0.64 6.44
CA LEU A 124 -1.78 -0.42 7.19
C LEU A 124 -1.19 -1.83 6.94
N GLY A 125 -0.23 -1.96 6.02
CA GLY A 125 0.40 -3.22 5.66
C GLY A 125 -0.24 -3.94 4.48
N TYR A 126 -1.24 -3.34 3.81
CA TYR A 126 -1.82 -3.87 2.58
C TYR A 126 -0.93 -3.53 1.39
N GLY A 127 -0.32 -4.56 0.79
CA GLY A 127 0.50 -4.42 -0.41
C GLY A 127 -0.23 -4.78 -1.71
N LEU A 128 0.50 -4.72 -2.82
CA LEU A 128 0.03 -5.26 -4.09
C LEU A 128 -0.18 -6.77 -3.97
N LYS A 129 -1.26 -7.27 -4.57
CA LYS A 129 -1.71 -8.65 -4.41
C LYS A 129 -1.03 -9.58 -5.41
N TYR A 130 -0.69 -10.79 -4.95
CA TYR A 130 -0.31 -11.89 -5.82
C TYR A 130 -1.56 -12.62 -6.34
N PRO A 131 -1.47 -13.27 -7.52
CA PRO A 131 -2.64 -13.92 -8.14
C PRO A 131 -3.09 -15.21 -7.45
N ASP A 132 -2.30 -15.74 -6.53
CA ASP A 132 -2.54 -17.00 -5.82
C ASP A 132 -3.49 -16.85 -4.63
N SER A 133 -3.49 -15.69 -3.96
CA SER A 133 -4.35 -15.46 -2.80
C SER A 133 -4.56 -13.97 -2.50
N PHE A 134 -5.80 -13.63 -2.10
CA PHE A 134 -6.12 -12.28 -1.59
C PHE A 134 -5.22 -11.85 -0.41
N LYS A 135 -4.81 -12.80 0.43
CA LYS A 135 -3.97 -12.53 1.60
C LYS A 135 -2.48 -12.43 1.28
N HIS A 136 -2.05 -12.88 0.11
CA HIS A 136 -0.66 -12.85 -0.29
C HIS A 136 -0.33 -11.53 -1.00
N THR A 137 0.57 -10.74 -0.41
CA THR A 137 0.95 -9.42 -0.90
C THR A 137 2.46 -9.28 -0.97
N ASN A 138 2.96 -8.27 -1.70
CA ASN A 138 4.38 -7.96 -1.75
C ASN A 138 4.97 -7.46 -0.42
N LEU A 139 4.12 -7.14 0.57
CA LEU A 139 4.52 -6.78 1.95
C LEU A 139 4.43 -7.98 2.92
N GLY A 140 4.01 -9.13 2.42
CA GLY A 140 3.86 -10.37 3.18
C GLY A 140 2.43 -10.89 3.20
N TRP A 141 2.18 -11.87 4.05
CA TRP A 141 0.85 -12.43 4.29
C TRP A 141 0.08 -11.56 5.30
N LEU A 142 -1.21 -11.33 5.00
CA LEU A 142 -2.16 -10.60 5.85
C LEU A 142 -2.72 -11.52 6.94
#